data_2f5f0ce102596a2ceebc102d5bbae70a
#
_entry.id   2f5f0ce102596a2ceebc102d5bbae70a
#
_cell.length_a   1.000
_cell.length_b   1.000
_cell.length_c   1.000
_cell.angle_alpha   90.00
_cell.angle_beta   90.00
_cell.angle_gamma   90.00
#
_symmetry.space_group_name_H-M   'P 1'
#
loop_
_entity.id
_entity.type
_entity.pdbx_description
1 polymer ?
#
loop_
_entity_poly.entity_id
_entity_poly.type
_entity_poly.pdbx_seq_one_letter_code
_entity_poly.pdbx_strand_id
1 'polypeptide(L)'
;AGTLALMDAGVKIKKPVSGIAMGLIKNPGEEKYAVLSDILGDEDHLGDMDFKVTGTKDGITATQMDIKVDGLSYEILERALNQAKEGRMHILGKLTECIAEPRADYRPFVPRIVQITIPQDMIGAVIGPGGKVIQDIQKTTGTTITITETDNKGVVDIFGLDKEAMDAALSRIKSIVAQPEVGDVYNGKVRSIMPFGAFVAPGAYVSLLSFAPAVV
;
A
#
# COMPACT_ATOMS: atom_id res chain seq x y z
N ALA A 1 6.69 14.84 9.74
CA ALA A 1 6.66 13.63 10.56
C ALA A 1 5.99 12.45 9.84
N GLY A 2 4.72 12.58 9.37
CA GLY A 2 3.96 11.48 8.78
C GLY A 2 4.63 10.80 7.59
N THR A 3 5.15 11.58 6.62
CA THR A 3 5.88 11.05 5.45
C THR A 3 7.07 10.20 5.88
N LEU A 4 7.91 10.70 6.80
CA LEU A 4 9.08 9.95 7.29
C LEU A 4 8.66 8.67 8.03
N ALA A 5 7.61 8.75 8.85
CA ALA A 5 7.09 7.58 9.57
C ALA A 5 6.60 6.47 8.62
N LEU A 6 5.85 6.83 7.57
CA LEU A 6 5.40 5.90 6.56
C LEU A 6 6.56 5.28 5.78
N MET A 7 7.52 6.10 5.36
CA MET A 7 8.72 5.64 4.63
C MET A 7 9.59 4.73 5.50
N ASP A 8 9.78 5.06 6.78
CA ASP A 8 10.53 4.24 7.72
C ASP A 8 9.83 2.93 8.06
N ALA A 9 8.50 2.93 8.12
CA ALA A 9 7.71 1.71 8.28
C ALA A 9 7.76 0.77 7.05
N GLY A 10 8.22 1.25 5.90
CA GLY A 10 8.27 0.50 4.64
C GLY A 10 7.01 0.62 3.79
N VAL A 11 6.11 1.55 4.12
CA VAL A 11 4.92 1.80 3.30
C VAL A 11 5.32 2.42 1.97
N LYS A 12 4.93 1.80 0.87
CA LYS A 12 5.27 2.23 -0.50
C LYS A 12 4.43 3.43 -0.94
N ILE A 13 4.73 4.62 -0.40
CA ILE A 13 4.13 5.85 -0.89
C ILE A 13 4.69 6.19 -2.27
N LYS A 14 3.87 6.78 -3.13
CA LYS A 14 4.27 7.10 -4.52
C LYS A 14 5.39 8.13 -4.57
N LYS A 15 5.32 9.18 -3.73
CA LYS A 15 6.31 10.26 -3.64
C LYS A 15 6.28 10.85 -2.23
N PRO A 16 7.42 11.32 -1.70
CA PRO A 16 7.43 12.06 -0.44
C PRO A 16 6.61 13.35 -0.54
N VAL A 17 5.92 13.66 0.54
CA VAL A 17 5.09 14.86 0.68
C VAL A 17 5.60 15.69 1.84
N SER A 18 5.78 16.98 1.63
CA SER A 18 6.01 17.98 2.67
C SER A 18 4.88 18.98 2.72
N GLY A 19 4.73 19.67 3.81
CA GLY A 19 3.75 20.74 3.99
C GLY A 19 4.34 21.91 4.77
N ILE A 20 3.72 23.07 4.62
CA ILE A 20 4.03 24.27 5.38
C ILE A 20 2.73 24.99 5.74
N ALA A 21 2.69 25.57 6.93
CA ALA A 21 1.61 26.46 7.35
C ALA A 21 2.03 27.91 7.09
N MET A 22 1.17 28.61 6.36
CA MET A 22 1.39 30.00 5.95
C MET A 22 0.36 30.91 6.65
N GLY A 23 0.73 32.14 6.88
CA GLY A 23 -0.15 33.17 7.42
C GLY A 23 -0.07 34.47 6.65
N LEU A 24 -1.07 35.31 6.87
CA LEU A 24 -1.11 36.68 6.39
C LEU A 24 -1.45 37.62 7.52
N ILE A 25 -0.73 38.73 7.60
CA ILE A 25 -1.08 39.87 8.43
C ILE A 25 -1.17 41.10 7.56
N LYS A 26 -2.30 41.80 7.60
CA LYS A 26 -2.56 43.03 6.85
C LYS A 26 -2.77 44.19 7.80
N ASN A 27 -2.18 45.32 7.52
CA ASN A 27 -2.38 46.53 8.34
C ASN A 27 -3.76 47.14 8.04
N PRO A 28 -4.64 47.32 9.04
CA PRO A 28 -5.95 47.88 8.81
C PRO A 28 -5.86 49.28 8.14
N GLY A 29 -6.51 49.44 6.98
CA GLY A 29 -6.52 50.71 6.24
C GLY A 29 -5.28 51.03 5.45
N GLU A 30 -4.30 50.11 5.35
CA GLU A 30 -3.10 50.27 4.52
C GLU A 30 -3.00 49.13 3.50
N GLU A 31 -2.28 49.37 2.39
CA GLU A 31 -1.93 48.31 1.41
C GLU A 31 -0.78 47.40 1.87
N LYS A 32 -0.23 47.69 3.06
CA LYS A 32 0.90 46.91 3.62
C LYS A 32 0.41 45.58 4.20
N TYR A 33 1.08 44.51 3.78
CA TYR A 33 0.84 43.16 4.28
C TYR A 33 2.15 42.39 4.41
N ALA A 34 2.12 41.36 5.26
CA ALA A 34 3.21 40.40 5.41
C ALA A 34 2.66 38.99 5.23
N VAL A 35 3.34 38.20 4.39
CA VAL A 35 3.10 36.76 4.29
C VAL A 35 4.09 36.06 5.20
N LEU A 36 3.59 35.25 6.13
CA LEU A 36 4.36 34.50 7.11
C LEU A 36 4.49 33.05 6.69
N SER A 37 5.66 32.46 6.97
CA SER A 37 5.92 31.02 6.73
C SER A 37 6.14 30.33 8.05
N ASP A 38 5.64 29.08 8.17
CA ASP A 38 5.77 28.22 9.37
C ASP A 38 5.21 28.92 10.63
N ILE A 39 3.94 29.30 10.54
CA ILE A 39 3.25 30.08 11.55
C ILE A 39 3.04 29.32 12.86
N LEU A 40 3.12 30.05 13.96
CA LEU A 40 2.76 29.60 15.29
C LEU A 40 1.25 29.71 15.54
N GLY A 41 0.76 29.08 16.62
CA GLY A 41 -0.65 29.10 16.96
C GLY A 41 -1.24 30.52 17.17
N ASP A 42 -0.46 31.44 17.73
CA ASP A 42 -0.89 32.83 17.90
C ASP A 42 -0.98 33.58 16.56
N GLU A 43 -0.06 33.32 15.64
CA GLU A 43 -0.08 33.87 14.28
C GLU A 43 -1.21 33.29 13.42
N ASP A 44 -1.57 32.03 13.64
CA ASP A 44 -2.77 31.40 13.08
C ASP A 44 -4.03 32.10 13.64
N HIS A 45 -4.14 32.23 14.97
CA HIS A 45 -5.35 32.74 15.62
C HIS A 45 -5.59 34.23 15.33
N LEU A 46 -4.55 35.04 15.38
CA LEU A 46 -4.63 36.52 15.27
C LEU A 46 -4.44 37.00 13.82
N GLY A 47 -3.96 36.15 12.92
CA GLY A 47 -3.72 36.50 11.51
C GLY A 47 -5.00 36.67 10.69
N ASP A 48 -4.88 37.36 9.59
CA ASP A 48 -5.99 37.65 8.64
C ASP A 48 -6.30 36.47 7.70
N MET A 49 -5.35 35.58 7.53
CA MET A 49 -5.47 34.34 6.79
C MET A 49 -4.47 33.33 7.33
N ASP A 50 -4.88 32.07 7.44
CA ASP A 50 -3.98 30.96 7.53
C ASP A 50 -4.25 29.96 6.42
N PHE A 51 -3.20 29.34 5.85
CA PHE A 51 -3.38 28.25 4.93
C PHE A 51 -2.23 27.24 4.98
N LYS A 52 -2.58 26.01 4.85
CA LYS A 52 -1.66 24.88 4.85
C LYS A 52 -1.55 24.36 3.43
N VAL A 53 -0.33 24.25 2.94
CA VAL A 53 -0.04 23.77 1.58
C VAL A 53 0.84 22.53 1.68
N THR A 54 0.35 21.42 1.15
CA THR A 54 1.13 20.19 1.08
C THR A 54 1.36 19.77 -0.37
N GLY A 55 2.45 19.05 -0.62
CA GLY A 55 2.72 18.55 -1.96
C GLY A 55 4.04 17.81 -2.09
N THR A 56 4.22 17.24 -3.27
CA THR A 56 5.45 16.60 -3.73
C THR A 56 6.37 17.62 -4.38
N LYS A 57 7.51 17.17 -4.90
CA LYS A 57 8.39 18.02 -5.75
C LYS A 57 7.69 18.53 -7.02
N ASP A 58 6.68 17.82 -7.51
CA ASP A 58 6.04 18.10 -8.80
C ASP A 58 4.84 19.04 -8.69
N GLY A 59 4.25 19.20 -7.50
CA GLY A 59 3.10 20.06 -7.32
C GLY A 59 2.41 19.92 -5.97
N ILE A 60 1.35 20.68 -5.81
CA ILE A 60 0.49 20.71 -4.62
C ILE A 60 -0.45 19.49 -4.67
N THR A 61 -0.60 18.81 -3.54
CA THR A 61 -1.50 17.66 -3.39
C THR A 61 -2.72 17.96 -2.54
N ALA A 62 -2.60 18.89 -1.58
CA ALA A 62 -3.73 19.36 -0.77
C ALA A 62 -3.46 20.76 -0.22
N THR A 63 -4.53 21.50 -0.03
CA THR A 63 -4.54 22.81 0.66
C THR A 63 -5.73 22.90 1.59
N GLN A 64 -5.53 23.62 2.69
CA GLN A 64 -6.61 24.08 3.56
C GLN A 64 -6.39 25.56 3.80
N MET A 65 -7.43 26.40 3.70
CA MET A 65 -7.34 27.84 3.87
C MET A 65 -8.50 28.34 4.71
N ASP A 66 -8.17 29.20 5.66
CA ASP A 66 -9.11 30.01 6.41
C ASP A 66 -8.82 31.48 6.13
N ILE A 67 -9.82 32.23 5.65
CA ILE A 67 -9.74 33.66 5.37
C ILE A 67 -10.62 34.37 6.38
N LYS A 68 -10.03 35.30 7.14
CA LYS A 68 -10.69 36.02 8.24
C LYS A 68 -10.96 37.51 7.88
N VAL A 69 -10.72 37.88 6.61
CA VAL A 69 -10.95 39.20 6.02
C VAL A 69 -11.86 39.12 4.82
N ASP A 70 -12.42 40.26 4.39
CA ASP A 70 -13.32 40.34 3.24
C ASP A 70 -12.58 40.18 1.90
N GLY A 71 -12.02 38.97 1.69
CA GLY A 71 -11.34 38.60 0.47
C GLY A 71 -9.84 38.94 0.44
N LEU A 72 -9.17 38.30 -0.50
CA LEU A 72 -7.74 38.47 -0.78
C LEU A 72 -7.54 38.84 -2.25
N SER A 73 -6.59 39.70 -2.55
CA SER A 73 -6.18 39.93 -3.93
C SER A 73 -5.42 38.73 -4.48
N TYR A 74 -5.53 38.51 -5.80
CA TYR A 74 -4.77 37.45 -6.48
C TYR A 74 -3.26 37.62 -6.32
N GLU A 75 -2.76 38.84 -6.23
CA GLU A 75 -1.34 39.15 -6.00
C GLU A 75 -0.86 38.62 -4.64
N ILE A 76 -1.63 38.84 -3.59
CA ILE A 76 -1.33 38.30 -2.23
C ILE A 76 -1.32 36.77 -2.28
N LEU A 77 -2.32 36.18 -2.92
CA LEU A 77 -2.44 34.73 -3.00
C LEU A 77 -1.29 34.10 -3.81
N GLU A 78 -0.92 34.71 -4.95
CA GLU A 78 0.20 34.25 -5.77
C GLU A 78 1.51 34.33 -4.98
N ARG A 79 1.77 35.44 -4.29
CA ARG A 79 2.95 35.61 -3.45
C ARG A 79 2.99 34.57 -2.35
N ALA A 80 1.88 34.34 -1.67
CA ALA A 80 1.79 33.36 -0.58
C ALA A 80 2.03 31.92 -1.09
N LEU A 81 1.48 31.55 -2.24
CA LEU A 81 1.71 30.24 -2.85
C LEU A 81 3.16 30.03 -3.29
N ASN A 82 3.80 31.05 -3.86
CA ASN A 82 5.20 30.99 -4.25
C ASN A 82 6.11 30.85 -3.02
N GLN A 83 5.88 31.63 -1.98
CA GLN A 83 6.61 31.54 -0.71
C GLN A 83 6.37 30.17 -0.03
N ALA A 84 5.16 29.65 -0.06
CA ALA A 84 4.84 28.31 0.44
C ALA A 84 5.58 27.22 -0.37
N LYS A 85 5.73 27.37 -1.69
CA LYS A 85 6.50 26.46 -2.53
C LYS A 85 7.96 26.40 -2.09
N GLU A 86 8.60 27.54 -1.88
CA GLU A 86 10.00 27.61 -1.44
C GLU A 86 10.18 26.92 -0.08
N GLY A 87 9.35 27.28 0.93
CA GLY A 87 9.40 26.65 2.25
C GLY A 87 9.13 25.15 2.21
N ARG A 88 8.13 24.72 1.46
CA ARG A 88 7.78 23.31 1.28
C ARG A 88 8.90 22.52 0.60
N MET A 89 9.56 23.09 -0.42
CA MET A 89 10.68 22.45 -1.09
C MET A 89 11.90 22.33 -0.19
N HIS A 90 12.17 23.34 0.65
CA HIS A 90 13.22 23.27 1.67
C HIS A 90 12.96 22.13 2.66
N ILE A 91 11.74 22.04 3.21
CA ILE A 91 11.35 20.96 4.13
C ILE A 91 11.45 19.59 3.43
N LEU A 92 11.01 19.48 2.18
CA LEU A 92 11.10 18.24 1.39
C LEU A 92 12.56 17.79 1.23
N GLY A 93 13.49 18.73 0.97
CA GLY A 93 14.91 18.46 0.92
C GLY A 93 15.40 17.84 2.24
N LYS A 94 15.04 18.43 3.38
CA LYS A 94 15.40 17.89 4.71
C LYS A 94 14.80 16.51 4.99
N LEU A 95 13.58 16.25 4.53
CA LEU A 95 12.97 14.93 4.65
C LEU A 95 13.74 13.88 3.83
N THR A 96 14.11 14.21 2.58
CA THR A 96 14.80 13.28 1.69
C THR A 96 16.28 13.11 2.04
N GLU A 97 16.93 14.06 2.70
CA GLU A 97 18.26 13.88 3.33
C GLU A 97 18.21 12.80 4.43
N CYS A 98 17.10 12.71 5.17
CA CYS A 98 16.93 11.72 6.24
C CYS A 98 16.59 10.32 5.68
N ILE A 99 15.56 10.24 4.83
CA ILE A 99 15.12 9.02 4.16
C ILE A 99 14.76 9.38 2.72
N ALA A 100 15.60 8.95 1.76
CA ALA A 100 15.42 9.27 0.35
C ALA A 100 14.25 8.48 -0.28
N GLU A 101 14.11 7.22 0.08
CA GLU A 101 13.10 6.29 -0.44
C GLU A 101 12.50 5.45 0.69
N PRO A 102 11.24 4.99 0.55
CA PRO A 102 10.67 4.05 1.50
C PRO A 102 11.54 2.80 1.64
N ARG A 103 11.66 2.26 2.84
CA ARG A 103 12.39 1.00 3.06
C ARG A 103 11.91 -0.09 2.11
N ALA A 104 12.84 -0.95 1.72
CA ALA A 104 12.57 -2.02 0.74
C ALA A 104 11.47 -2.97 1.21
N ASP A 105 11.38 -3.21 2.52
CA ASP A 105 10.35 -4.03 3.15
C ASP A 105 9.83 -3.37 4.43
N TYR A 106 8.67 -3.84 4.92
CA TYR A 106 8.10 -3.40 6.18
C TYR A 106 9.01 -3.73 7.36
N ARG A 107 8.95 -2.91 8.39
CA ARG A 107 9.56 -3.22 9.69
C ARG A 107 8.95 -4.52 10.26
N PRO A 108 9.72 -5.31 11.06
CA PRO A 108 9.26 -6.61 11.57
C PRO A 108 7.93 -6.56 12.34
N PHE A 109 7.63 -5.43 13.00
CA PHE A 109 6.41 -5.24 13.80
C PHE A 109 5.26 -4.58 13.04
N VAL A 110 5.43 -4.26 11.75
CA VAL A 110 4.37 -3.65 10.94
C VAL A 110 3.45 -4.76 10.42
N PRO A 111 2.14 -4.67 10.66
CA PRO A 111 1.18 -5.61 10.10
C PRO A 111 1.25 -5.62 8.57
N ARG A 112 1.27 -6.82 8.02
CA ARG A 112 1.31 -7.06 6.57
C ARG A 112 -0.04 -7.51 6.09
N ILE A 113 -0.43 -7.03 4.91
CA ILE A 113 -1.64 -7.46 4.22
C ILE A 113 -1.23 -7.84 2.81
N VAL A 114 -1.56 -9.05 2.42
CA VAL A 114 -1.42 -9.53 1.03
C VAL A 114 -2.80 -9.89 0.52
N GLN A 115 -3.21 -9.28 -0.57
CA GLN A 115 -4.46 -9.57 -1.25
C GLN A 115 -4.18 -10.32 -2.55
N ILE A 116 -4.90 -11.40 -2.75
CA ILE A 116 -4.91 -12.13 -4.02
C ILE A 116 -6.34 -12.39 -4.48
N THR A 117 -6.50 -12.49 -5.79
CA THR A 117 -7.80 -12.85 -6.39
C THR A 117 -7.73 -14.30 -6.86
N ILE A 118 -8.75 -15.06 -6.56
CA ILE A 118 -8.91 -16.46 -6.95
C ILE A 118 -10.22 -16.64 -7.75
N PRO A 119 -10.33 -17.67 -8.61
CA PRO A 119 -11.58 -18.02 -9.26
C PRO A 119 -12.69 -18.34 -8.24
N GLN A 120 -13.92 -17.96 -8.55
CA GLN A 120 -15.07 -18.17 -7.66
C GLN A 120 -15.28 -19.63 -7.28
N ASP A 121 -15.13 -20.54 -8.24
CA ASP A 121 -15.25 -21.99 -8.06
C ASP A 121 -14.19 -22.58 -7.12
N MET A 122 -13.06 -21.89 -6.93
CA MET A 122 -11.98 -22.29 -6.04
C MET A 122 -12.16 -21.82 -4.59
N ILE A 123 -13.11 -20.91 -4.31
CA ILE A 123 -13.39 -20.43 -2.94
C ILE A 123 -13.67 -21.61 -2.00
N GLY A 124 -14.53 -22.53 -2.45
CA GLY A 124 -14.88 -23.73 -1.68
C GLY A 124 -13.69 -24.62 -1.37
N ALA A 125 -12.74 -24.76 -2.29
CA ALA A 125 -11.53 -25.56 -2.11
C ALA A 125 -10.56 -24.91 -1.09
N VAL A 126 -10.43 -23.59 -1.11
CA VAL A 126 -9.58 -22.85 -0.15
C VAL A 126 -10.19 -22.86 1.26
N ILE A 127 -11.51 -22.75 1.38
CA ILE A 127 -12.20 -22.85 2.68
C ILE A 127 -12.14 -24.29 3.20
N GLY A 128 -12.37 -25.25 2.32
CA GLY A 128 -12.45 -26.68 2.63
C GLY A 128 -13.72 -27.08 3.40
N PRO A 129 -13.97 -28.40 3.57
CA PRO A 129 -15.14 -28.91 4.27
C PRO A 129 -15.21 -28.39 5.71
N GLY A 130 -16.28 -27.63 6.03
CA GLY A 130 -16.46 -27.02 7.36
C GLY A 130 -15.36 -26.03 7.76
N GLY A 131 -14.66 -25.42 6.80
CA GLY A 131 -13.60 -24.45 7.06
C GLY A 131 -12.25 -25.06 7.48
N LYS A 132 -12.10 -26.38 7.39
CA LYS A 132 -10.91 -27.07 7.90
C LYS A 132 -9.61 -26.66 7.19
N VAL A 133 -9.64 -26.41 5.88
CA VAL A 133 -8.43 -26.08 5.13
C VAL A 133 -7.93 -24.69 5.50
N ILE A 134 -8.81 -23.68 5.48
CA ILE A 134 -8.44 -22.31 5.83
C ILE A 134 -7.99 -22.21 7.30
N GLN A 135 -8.67 -22.92 8.22
CA GLN A 135 -8.31 -22.95 9.64
C GLN A 135 -6.94 -23.60 9.85
N ASP A 136 -6.64 -24.69 9.12
CA ASP A 136 -5.32 -25.33 9.18
C ASP A 136 -4.21 -24.43 8.65
N ILE A 137 -4.45 -23.71 7.55
CA ILE A 137 -3.50 -22.72 7.03
C ILE A 137 -3.24 -21.66 8.09
N GLN A 138 -4.29 -21.04 8.63
CA GLN A 138 -4.17 -19.99 9.64
C GLN A 138 -3.42 -20.49 10.90
N LYS A 139 -3.76 -21.68 11.38
CA LYS A 139 -3.14 -22.27 12.57
C LYS A 139 -1.66 -22.58 12.37
N THR A 140 -1.29 -23.13 11.22
CA THR A 140 0.10 -23.56 10.95
C THR A 140 1.01 -22.41 10.58
N THR A 141 0.48 -21.32 10.00
CA THR A 141 1.26 -20.15 9.60
C THR A 141 1.16 -18.99 10.59
N GLY A 142 0.20 -19.00 11.52
CA GLY A 142 -0.02 -17.88 12.44
C GLY A 142 -0.60 -16.64 11.75
N THR A 143 -1.21 -16.82 10.57
CA THR A 143 -1.84 -15.72 9.81
C THR A 143 -3.36 -15.71 10.01
N THR A 144 -3.99 -14.57 9.72
CA THR A 144 -5.45 -14.46 9.62
C THR A 144 -5.82 -14.33 8.16
N ILE A 145 -6.79 -15.11 7.69
CA ILE A 145 -7.20 -15.13 6.29
C ILE A 145 -8.70 -14.85 6.23
N THR A 146 -9.09 -13.87 5.41
CA THR A 146 -10.48 -13.59 5.07
C THR A 146 -10.71 -13.77 3.58
N ILE A 147 -11.89 -14.26 3.21
CA ILE A 147 -12.28 -14.43 1.81
C ILE A 147 -13.62 -13.71 1.61
N THR A 148 -13.62 -12.79 0.65
CA THR A 148 -14.81 -12.04 0.25
C THR A 148 -15.11 -12.34 -1.22
N GLU A 149 -16.35 -12.64 -1.55
CA GLU A 149 -16.78 -12.80 -2.93
C GLU A 149 -17.20 -11.45 -3.50
N THR A 150 -16.59 -11.06 -4.61
CA THR A 150 -16.86 -9.80 -5.32
C THR A 150 -16.68 -10.01 -6.82
N ASP A 151 -17.64 -9.58 -7.62
CA ASP A 151 -17.60 -9.64 -9.09
C ASP A 151 -17.25 -11.03 -9.68
N ASN A 152 -17.88 -12.09 -9.16
CA ASN A 152 -17.63 -13.47 -9.52
C ASN A 152 -16.18 -13.95 -9.31
N LYS A 153 -15.50 -13.35 -8.33
CA LYS A 153 -14.15 -13.73 -7.90
C LYS A 153 -14.07 -13.81 -6.39
N GLY A 154 -13.18 -14.62 -5.89
CA GLY A 154 -12.81 -14.63 -4.48
C GLY A 154 -11.65 -13.67 -4.23
N VAL A 155 -11.85 -12.68 -3.39
CA VAL A 155 -10.77 -11.82 -2.89
C VAL A 155 -10.30 -12.39 -1.57
N VAL A 156 -9.05 -12.82 -1.52
CA VAL A 156 -8.44 -13.41 -0.33
C VAL A 156 -7.46 -12.42 0.26
N ASP A 157 -7.75 -11.97 1.47
CA ASP A 157 -6.88 -11.11 2.26
C ASP A 157 -6.16 -11.95 3.32
N ILE A 158 -4.83 -11.89 3.32
CA ILE A 158 -3.96 -12.57 4.27
C ILE A 158 -3.30 -11.52 5.15
N PHE A 159 -3.49 -11.63 6.46
CA PHE A 159 -2.95 -10.71 7.47
C PHE A 159 -1.92 -11.42 8.32
N GLY A 160 -0.80 -10.77 8.59
CA GLY A 160 0.23 -11.29 9.48
C GLY A 160 1.32 -10.27 9.80
N LEU A 161 2.16 -10.59 10.76
CA LEU A 161 3.30 -9.75 11.16
C LEU A 161 4.61 -10.23 10.53
N ASP A 162 4.72 -11.54 10.34
CA ASP A 162 5.93 -12.18 9.83
C ASP A 162 5.83 -12.47 8.34
N LYS A 163 6.90 -12.13 7.61
CA LYS A 163 6.96 -12.29 6.16
C LYS A 163 6.95 -13.77 5.75
N GLU A 164 7.74 -14.59 6.43
CA GLU A 164 7.85 -16.03 6.10
C GLU A 164 6.50 -16.74 6.31
N ALA A 165 5.81 -16.39 7.39
CA ALA A 165 4.46 -16.88 7.66
C ALA A 165 3.46 -16.48 6.56
N MET A 166 3.52 -15.23 6.12
CA MET A 166 2.68 -14.72 5.03
C MET A 166 2.97 -15.42 3.69
N ASP A 167 4.25 -15.58 3.36
CA ASP A 167 4.68 -16.26 2.14
C ASP A 167 4.29 -17.75 2.15
N ALA A 168 4.37 -18.41 3.32
CA ALA A 168 3.90 -19.78 3.50
C ALA A 168 2.39 -19.91 3.30
N ALA A 169 1.59 -19.01 3.89
CA ALA A 169 0.14 -18.99 3.71
C ALA A 169 -0.23 -18.75 2.25
N LEU A 170 0.40 -17.75 1.61
CA LEU A 170 0.20 -17.42 0.20
C LEU A 170 0.54 -18.60 -0.72
N SER A 171 1.67 -19.27 -0.47
CA SER A 171 2.11 -20.43 -1.24
C SER A 171 1.10 -21.59 -1.13
N ARG A 172 0.58 -21.86 0.07
CA ARG A 172 -0.43 -22.89 0.27
C ARG A 172 -1.74 -22.58 -0.46
N ILE A 173 -2.22 -21.34 -0.41
CA ILE A 173 -3.43 -20.94 -1.13
C ILE A 173 -3.20 -21.04 -2.64
N LYS A 174 -2.08 -20.55 -3.16
CA LYS A 174 -1.73 -20.66 -4.57
C LYS A 174 -1.68 -22.11 -5.03
N SER A 175 -1.16 -23.02 -4.22
CA SER A 175 -1.11 -24.45 -4.57
C SER A 175 -2.49 -25.12 -4.66
N ILE A 176 -3.48 -24.61 -3.89
CA ILE A 176 -4.86 -25.11 -3.94
C ILE A 176 -5.58 -24.62 -5.20
N VAL A 177 -5.34 -23.37 -5.60
CA VAL A 177 -6.01 -22.75 -6.74
C VAL A 177 -5.28 -22.90 -8.06
N ALA A 178 -4.07 -23.47 -8.02
CA ALA A 178 -3.28 -23.69 -9.24
C ALA A 178 -4.02 -24.61 -10.22
N GLN A 179 -4.28 -24.11 -11.40
CA GLN A 179 -4.78 -24.91 -12.52
C GLN A 179 -3.57 -25.27 -13.39
N PRO A 180 -3.40 -26.57 -13.71
CA PRO A 180 -2.30 -26.99 -14.56
C PRO A 180 -2.49 -26.49 -15.99
N GLU A 181 -1.46 -25.86 -16.53
CA GLU A 181 -1.45 -25.43 -17.93
C GLU A 181 -0.62 -26.39 -18.80
N VAL A 182 -1.06 -26.59 -20.03
CA VAL A 182 -0.36 -27.48 -20.99
C VAL A 182 0.96 -26.82 -21.38
N GLY A 183 2.06 -27.52 -21.13
CA GLY A 183 3.40 -27.03 -21.42
C GLY A 183 4.21 -26.67 -20.20
N ASP A 184 3.57 -26.51 -19.05
CA ASP A 184 4.25 -26.19 -17.79
C ASP A 184 4.87 -27.45 -17.15
N VAL A 185 5.99 -27.27 -16.48
CA VAL A 185 6.69 -28.33 -15.74
C VAL A 185 6.40 -28.18 -14.25
N TYR A 186 5.88 -29.24 -13.66
CA TYR A 186 5.54 -29.29 -12.26
C TYR A 186 6.30 -30.40 -11.53
N ASN A 187 6.54 -30.24 -10.23
CA ASN A 187 7.11 -31.26 -9.37
C ASN A 187 6.01 -31.93 -8.55
N GLY A 188 5.88 -33.25 -8.62
CA GLY A 188 4.87 -34.01 -7.91
C GLY A 188 5.30 -35.40 -7.53
N LYS A 189 4.57 -36.02 -6.58
CA LYS A 189 4.80 -37.40 -6.13
C LYS A 189 3.90 -38.35 -6.89
N VAL A 190 4.49 -39.28 -7.62
CA VAL A 190 3.76 -40.36 -8.27
C VAL A 190 3.08 -41.22 -7.24
N ARG A 191 1.77 -41.41 -7.32
CA ARG A 191 0.93 -42.23 -6.42
C ARG A 191 0.66 -43.59 -7.00
N SER A 192 0.40 -43.67 -8.29
CA SER A 192 0.18 -44.93 -8.98
C SER A 192 0.54 -44.80 -10.46
N ILE A 193 0.99 -45.90 -11.06
CA ILE A 193 1.30 -46.00 -12.47
C ILE A 193 0.29 -46.98 -13.09
N MET A 194 -0.34 -46.58 -14.17
CA MET A 194 -1.31 -47.36 -14.93
C MET A 194 -0.82 -47.53 -16.39
N PRO A 195 -1.35 -48.49 -17.13
CA PRO A 195 -0.92 -48.70 -18.54
C PRO A 195 -1.08 -47.47 -19.44
N PHE A 196 -1.95 -46.56 -19.09
CA PHE A 196 -2.25 -45.33 -19.85
C PHE A 196 -1.60 -44.09 -19.28
N GLY A 197 -0.85 -44.15 -18.14
CA GLY A 197 -0.20 -43.00 -17.53
C GLY A 197 0.04 -43.14 -16.04
N ALA A 198 0.50 -42.08 -15.41
CA ALA A 198 0.76 -42.02 -13.97
C ALA A 198 -0.18 -41.03 -13.28
N PHE A 199 -0.74 -41.47 -12.15
CA PHE A 199 -1.42 -40.56 -11.22
C PHE A 199 -0.39 -39.90 -10.32
N VAL A 200 -0.30 -38.57 -10.42
CA VAL A 200 0.61 -37.77 -9.60
C VAL A 200 -0.22 -37.02 -8.56
N ALA A 201 0.04 -37.25 -7.28
CA ALA A 201 -0.61 -36.45 -6.24
C ALA A 201 -0.02 -35.04 -6.28
N PRO A 202 -0.84 -34.00 -6.23
CA PRO A 202 -0.33 -32.69 -5.95
C PRO A 202 0.31 -32.74 -4.56
N GLY A 203 1.64 -32.58 -4.53
CA GLY A 203 2.35 -32.18 -3.34
C GLY A 203 2.06 -30.69 -3.11
N ALA A 204 2.84 -29.98 -2.30
CA ALA A 204 2.71 -28.52 -2.12
C ALA A 204 2.86 -27.72 -3.45
N TYR A 205 3.00 -28.40 -4.57
CA TYR A 205 3.06 -27.87 -5.93
C TYR A 205 2.30 -28.84 -6.85
N VAL A 206 1.32 -28.35 -7.59
CA VAL A 206 0.53 -29.13 -8.55
C VAL A 206 1.41 -29.59 -9.69
N SER A 207 1.29 -30.87 -10.06
CA SER A 207 2.00 -31.42 -11.19
C SER A 207 1.06 -32.16 -12.13
N LEU A 208 1.01 -31.71 -13.36
CA LEU A 208 0.53 -32.49 -14.47
C LEU A 208 1.70 -32.76 -15.45
N LEU A 209 2.16 -33.97 -15.46
CA LEU A 209 2.99 -34.43 -16.57
C LEU A 209 2.11 -34.46 -17.83
N SER A 210 2.44 -33.67 -18.84
CA SER A 210 1.91 -33.83 -20.17
C SER A 210 2.26 -35.23 -20.63
N PHE A 211 1.28 -35.97 -21.10
CA PHE A 211 1.48 -37.30 -21.69
C PHE A 211 2.40 -37.21 -22.88
N ALA A 212 3.67 -37.61 -22.71
CA ALA A 212 4.40 -38.19 -23.84
C ALA A 212 4.08 -39.67 -23.84
N PRO A 213 3.62 -40.27 -24.94
CA PRO A 213 3.53 -41.72 -25.04
C PRO A 213 4.92 -42.29 -24.82
N ALA A 214 5.03 -43.23 -23.85
CA ALA A 214 6.25 -43.98 -23.69
C ALA A 214 6.52 -44.68 -25.04
N VAL A 215 7.54 -44.24 -25.75
CA VAL A 215 8.10 -45.01 -26.87
C VAL A 215 8.86 -46.16 -26.22
N VAL A 216 8.38 -47.35 -26.44
CA VAL A 216 9.02 -48.61 -26.07
C VAL A 216 10.35 -48.74 -26.82
#